data_0fcc82262c558c319e8360af68891276
#
_entry.id   0fcc82262c558c319e8360af68891276
#
_cell.length_a   1.000
_cell.length_b   1.000
_cell.length_c   1.000
_cell.angle_alpha   90.00
_cell.angle_beta   90.00
_cell.angle_gamma   90.00
#
_symmetry.space_group_name_H-M   'P 1'
#
loop_
_entity.id
_entity.type
_entity.pdbx_description
1 polymer ?
#
loop_
_entity_poly.entity_id
_entity_poly.type
_entity_poly.pdbx_seq_one_letter_code
_entity_poly.pdbx_strand_id
1 'polypeptide(L)'
;MLACLLFLMLVVASNSYFIRSIVDPVLKINTIAKEIAAGRYGVRLQKTYDDEIGELCDTINYMSDEISRAERMKNDFISSVSHELRTPLTAIGGWSETLLAGGGEDPEEVMQGLTIIQKEAGRLTRMVEELLDFARIESGRMKLEIETFDMSIELYEAVYMYENLLKKSGIRLLYDEDVDANYYINGDRHRMKQVFLNILDNAAKYGGDGKQIDIDLKRDGGNIVASVRDYGQGIPEAELPFVKEKFYKGSSKQRGSGIGLAVTEEIVSMHGGTLDIASEVGKGTTVTVTMPSAKSEEALGITGAIPKASETPFTEGEHS
;
A
#
# COMPACT_ATOMS: atom_id res chain seq x y z
N MET A 1 52.45 2.47 -55.82
CA MET A 1 51.66 3.68 -55.42
C MET A 1 50.18 3.40 -55.27
N LEU A 2 49.48 2.80 -56.27
CA LEU A 2 48.05 2.56 -56.19
C LEU A 2 47.64 1.70 -54.97
N ALA A 3 48.37 0.61 -54.67
CA ALA A 3 48.14 -0.26 -53.52
C ALA A 3 48.29 0.45 -52.15
N CYS A 4 49.24 1.35 -52.02
CA CYS A 4 49.43 2.16 -50.78
C CYS A 4 48.28 3.14 -50.58
N LEU A 5 47.77 3.76 -51.66
CA LEU A 5 46.61 4.65 -51.61
C LEU A 5 45.33 3.90 -51.22
N LEU A 6 45.10 2.70 -51.80
CA LEU A 6 43.99 1.83 -51.45
C LEU A 6 44.03 1.37 -49.97
N PHE A 7 45.22 0.97 -49.49
CA PHE A 7 45.42 0.58 -48.09
C PHE A 7 45.15 1.76 -47.14
N LEU A 8 45.67 2.94 -47.43
CA LEU A 8 45.40 4.14 -46.63
C LEU A 8 43.92 4.48 -46.60
N MET A 9 43.25 4.42 -47.75
CA MET A 9 41.80 4.65 -47.84
C MET A 9 41.02 3.65 -47.02
N LEU A 10 41.39 2.38 -46.99
CA LEU A 10 40.76 1.33 -46.23
C LEU A 10 40.95 1.54 -44.70
N VAL A 11 42.14 1.95 -44.27
CA VAL A 11 42.44 2.26 -42.88
C VAL A 11 41.61 3.47 -42.41
N VAL A 12 41.53 4.54 -43.22
CA VAL A 12 40.72 5.72 -42.88
C VAL A 12 39.24 5.37 -42.84
N ALA A 13 38.74 4.59 -43.78
CA ALA A 13 37.34 4.15 -43.79
C ALA A 13 37.02 3.26 -42.60
N SER A 14 37.89 2.28 -42.26
CA SER A 14 37.74 1.45 -41.05
C SER A 14 37.75 2.24 -39.77
N ASN A 15 38.68 3.19 -39.62
CA ASN A 15 38.74 4.05 -38.45
C ASN A 15 37.48 4.96 -38.30
N SER A 16 37.02 5.52 -39.43
CA SER A 16 35.81 6.34 -39.45
C SER A 16 34.56 5.53 -39.10
N TYR A 17 34.49 4.28 -39.57
CA TYR A 17 33.43 3.34 -39.25
C TYR A 17 33.44 3.02 -37.73
N PHE A 18 34.63 2.68 -37.20
CA PHE A 18 34.79 2.39 -35.75
C PHE A 18 34.36 3.57 -34.85
N ILE A 19 34.76 4.78 -35.19
CA ILE A 19 34.39 5.97 -34.46
C ILE A 19 32.87 6.15 -34.46
N ARG A 20 32.23 6.04 -35.61
CA ARG A 20 30.79 6.28 -35.75
C ARG A 20 29.92 5.16 -35.15
N SER A 21 30.38 3.90 -35.19
CA SER A 21 29.60 2.76 -34.77
C SER A 21 29.81 2.42 -33.27
N ILE A 22 30.93 2.81 -32.68
CA ILE A 22 31.24 2.47 -31.30
C ILE A 22 31.49 3.72 -30.44
N VAL A 23 32.45 4.59 -30.84
CA VAL A 23 32.92 5.67 -29.99
C VAL A 23 31.85 6.74 -29.78
N ASP A 24 31.22 7.22 -30.83
CA ASP A 24 30.19 8.26 -30.76
C ASP A 24 28.94 7.82 -29.94
N PRO A 25 28.38 6.60 -30.15
CA PRO A 25 27.30 6.11 -29.30
C PRO A 25 27.69 6.00 -27.84
N VAL A 26 28.86 5.45 -27.51
CA VAL A 26 29.32 5.36 -26.11
C VAL A 26 29.47 6.73 -25.45
N LEU A 27 29.98 7.72 -26.16
CA LEU A 27 30.07 9.10 -25.66
C LEU A 27 28.68 9.71 -25.42
N LYS A 28 27.70 9.44 -26.29
CA LYS A 28 26.31 9.87 -26.09
C LYS A 28 25.70 9.21 -24.88
N ILE A 29 25.87 7.89 -24.71
CA ILE A 29 25.42 7.13 -23.54
C ILE A 29 26.00 7.75 -22.25
N ASN A 30 27.31 8.00 -22.22
CA ASN A 30 27.97 8.64 -21.07
C ASN A 30 27.40 10.03 -20.74
N THR A 31 27.09 10.82 -21.77
CA THR A 31 26.49 12.14 -21.60
C THR A 31 25.09 12.05 -20.99
N ILE A 32 24.24 11.19 -21.54
CA ILE A 32 22.88 10.95 -21.04
C ILE A 32 22.91 10.37 -19.61
N ALA A 33 23.79 9.40 -19.33
CA ALA A 33 23.95 8.87 -17.99
C ALA A 33 24.34 9.96 -16.97
N LYS A 34 25.19 10.91 -17.34
CA LYS A 34 25.50 12.07 -16.50
C LYS A 34 24.31 13.03 -16.31
N GLU A 35 23.47 13.19 -17.33
CA GLU A 35 22.24 13.99 -17.21
C GLU A 35 21.23 13.33 -16.27
N ILE A 36 21.03 12.02 -16.38
CA ILE A 36 20.19 11.23 -15.46
C ILE A 36 20.74 11.37 -14.02
N ALA A 37 22.04 11.22 -13.82
CA ALA A 37 22.69 11.39 -12.52
C ALA A 37 22.55 12.81 -11.93
N ALA A 38 22.39 13.83 -12.80
CA ALA A 38 22.12 15.20 -12.41
C ALA A 38 20.62 15.51 -12.19
N GLY A 39 19.76 14.50 -12.18
CA GLY A 39 18.32 14.65 -11.95
C GLY A 39 17.51 15.07 -13.19
N ARG A 40 18.10 15.08 -14.38
CA ARG A 40 17.38 15.35 -15.62
C ARG A 40 16.88 14.06 -16.24
N TYR A 41 15.73 13.62 -15.78
CA TYR A 41 15.05 12.41 -16.26
C TYR A 41 14.22 12.72 -17.50
N GLY A 42 13.99 11.72 -18.37
CA GLY A 42 13.19 11.86 -19.59
C GLY A 42 13.97 12.19 -20.85
N VAL A 43 15.31 12.33 -20.75
CA VAL A 43 16.19 12.39 -21.93
C VAL A 43 16.35 10.96 -22.44
N ARG A 44 16.14 10.75 -23.76
CA ARG A 44 16.22 9.44 -24.39
C ARG A 44 17.36 9.34 -25.38
N LEU A 45 18.04 8.19 -25.34
CA LEU A 45 18.99 7.78 -26.36
C LEU A 45 18.23 7.26 -27.59
N GLN A 46 18.60 7.73 -28.77
CA GLN A 46 18.13 7.13 -30.01
C GLN A 46 18.94 5.86 -30.31
N LYS A 47 18.29 4.72 -30.37
CA LYS A 47 18.86 3.48 -30.84
C LYS A 47 19.15 3.62 -32.36
N THR A 48 20.41 3.49 -32.73
CA THR A 48 20.84 3.64 -34.13
C THR A 48 21.08 2.31 -34.78
N TYR A 49 21.50 1.29 -34.02
CA TYR A 49 21.84 -0.06 -34.50
C TYR A 49 21.19 -1.11 -33.61
N ASP A 50 20.96 -2.28 -34.17
CA ASP A 50 20.38 -3.43 -33.46
C ASP A 50 21.50 -4.41 -33.07
N ASP A 51 22.38 -3.91 -32.22
CA ASP A 51 23.57 -4.58 -31.70
C ASP A 51 23.64 -4.35 -30.14
N GLU A 52 24.76 -4.78 -29.53
CA GLU A 52 24.98 -4.66 -28.07
C GLU A 52 24.94 -3.19 -27.57
N ILE A 53 25.34 -2.25 -28.44
CA ILE A 53 25.25 -0.82 -28.15
C ILE A 53 23.77 -0.36 -28.16
N GLY A 54 23.01 -0.90 -29.11
CA GLY A 54 21.56 -0.65 -29.18
C GLY A 54 20.81 -1.20 -27.94
N GLU A 55 21.15 -2.41 -27.52
CA GLU A 55 20.60 -3.00 -26.27
C GLU A 55 20.96 -2.17 -25.04
N LEU A 56 22.20 -1.66 -24.96
CA LEU A 56 22.62 -0.76 -23.90
C LEU A 56 21.83 0.56 -23.91
N CYS A 57 21.52 1.11 -25.09
CA CYS A 57 20.66 2.29 -25.20
C CYS A 57 19.26 2.02 -24.67
N ASP A 58 18.66 0.88 -25.02
CA ASP A 58 17.33 0.47 -24.52
C ASP A 58 17.35 0.32 -23.00
N THR A 59 18.37 -0.32 -22.42
CA THR A 59 18.54 -0.50 -20.99
C THR A 59 18.66 0.84 -20.25
N ILE A 60 19.45 1.80 -20.76
CA ILE A 60 19.59 3.14 -20.17
C ILE A 60 18.26 3.91 -20.26
N ASN A 61 17.54 3.82 -21.38
CA ASN A 61 16.24 4.43 -21.53
C ASN A 61 15.23 3.86 -20.54
N TYR A 62 15.18 2.53 -20.39
CA TYR A 62 14.33 1.87 -19.39
C TYR A 62 14.66 2.33 -17.98
N MET A 63 15.94 2.34 -17.59
CA MET A 63 16.38 2.84 -16.27
C MET A 63 15.97 4.31 -16.05
N SER A 64 16.12 5.16 -17.08
CA SER A 64 15.71 6.57 -17.02
C SER A 64 14.21 6.74 -16.80
N ASP A 65 13.39 5.93 -17.49
CA ASP A 65 11.94 5.93 -17.34
C ASP A 65 11.51 5.48 -15.94
N GLU A 66 12.12 4.41 -15.39
CA GLU A 66 11.85 3.92 -14.03
C GLU A 66 12.23 4.95 -12.95
N ILE A 67 13.41 5.57 -13.08
CA ILE A 67 13.81 6.63 -12.13
C ILE A 67 12.86 7.82 -12.22
N SER A 68 12.49 8.24 -13.45
CA SER A 68 11.55 9.35 -13.66
C SER A 68 10.17 9.05 -13.07
N ARG A 69 9.71 7.80 -13.16
CA ARG A 69 8.45 7.34 -12.57
C ARG A 69 8.52 7.39 -11.03
N ALA A 70 9.59 6.82 -10.45
CA ALA A 70 9.80 6.82 -9.01
C ALA A 70 9.86 8.24 -8.43
N GLU A 71 10.58 9.16 -9.09
CA GLU A 71 10.71 10.54 -8.65
C GLU A 71 9.37 11.30 -8.74
N ARG A 72 8.61 11.09 -9.80
CA ARG A 72 7.24 11.65 -9.91
C ARG A 72 6.34 11.14 -8.79
N MET A 73 6.28 9.82 -8.56
CA MET A 73 5.48 9.24 -7.48
C MET A 73 5.87 9.80 -6.11
N LYS A 74 7.17 9.95 -5.84
CA LYS A 74 7.68 10.57 -4.61
C LYS A 74 7.21 12.02 -4.45
N ASN A 75 7.27 12.83 -5.52
CA ASN A 75 6.85 14.23 -5.49
C ASN A 75 5.33 14.36 -5.32
N ASP A 76 4.55 13.52 -5.99
CA ASP A 76 3.10 13.45 -5.85
C ASP A 76 2.71 13.04 -4.42
N PHE A 77 3.45 12.10 -3.83
CA PHE A 77 3.30 11.72 -2.43
C PHE A 77 3.54 12.88 -1.47
N ILE A 78 4.68 13.60 -1.60
CA ILE A 78 5.00 14.74 -0.74
C ILE A 78 3.90 15.80 -0.84
N SER A 79 3.45 16.11 -2.06
CA SER A 79 2.34 17.03 -2.30
C SER A 79 1.05 16.56 -1.63
N SER A 80 0.71 15.28 -1.81
CA SER A 80 -0.48 14.68 -1.23
C SER A 80 -0.46 14.67 0.30
N VAL A 81 0.65 14.26 0.92
CA VAL A 81 0.82 14.30 2.39
C VAL A 81 0.64 15.72 2.91
N SER A 82 1.25 16.71 2.22
CA SER A 82 1.11 18.12 2.59
C SER A 82 -0.35 18.58 2.56
N HIS A 83 -1.11 18.17 1.57
CA HIS A 83 -2.55 18.48 1.47
C HIS A 83 -3.37 17.75 2.55
N GLU A 84 -3.10 16.46 2.78
CA GLU A 84 -3.80 15.65 3.77
C GLU A 84 -3.52 16.12 5.22
N LEU A 85 -2.34 16.68 5.49
CA LEU A 85 -2.00 17.30 6.78
C LEU A 85 -2.63 18.69 6.94
N ARG A 86 -2.65 19.50 5.88
CA ARG A 86 -3.17 20.86 5.94
C ARG A 86 -4.66 20.93 6.26
N THR A 87 -5.45 20.04 5.68
CA THR A 87 -6.92 20.04 5.85
C THR A 87 -7.34 19.88 7.32
N PRO A 88 -6.90 18.85 8.07
CA PRO A 88 -7.25 18.72 9.48
C PRO A 88 -6.66 19.84 10.33
N LEU A 89 -5.46 20.32 10.05
CA LEU A 89 -4.85 21.45 10.75
C LEU A 89 -5.69 22.72 10.60
N THR A 90 -6.20 23.00 9.39
CA THR A 90 -7.09 24.15 9.14
C THR A 90 -8.40 24.01 9.89
N ALA A 91 -8.98 22.79 9.96
CA ALA A 91 -10.21 22.56 10.70
C ALA A 91 -10.00 22.73 12.22
N ILE A 92 -8.90 22.19 12.76
CA ILE A 92 -8.54 22.35 14.18
C ILE A 92 -8.32 23.84 14.51
N GLY A 93 -7.55 24.56 13.68
CA GLY A 93 -7.28 25.99 13.84
C GLY A 93 -8.56 26.80 13.82
N GLY A 94 -9.39 26.62 12.80
CA GLY A 94 -10.64 27.37 12.65
C GLY A 94 -11.62 27.14 13.82
N TRP A 95 -11.82 25.89 14.25
CA TRP A 95 -12.67 25.62 15.40
C TRP A 95 -12.07 26.16 16.70
N SER A 96 -10.74 26.08 16.88
CA SER A 96 -10.08 26.67 18.04
C SER A 96 -10.26 28.19 18.08
N GLU A 97 -10.09 28.89 16.95
CA GLU A 97 -10.32 30.33 16.86
C GLU A 97 -11.79 30.70 17.14
N THR A 98 -12.75 29.94 16.58
CA THR A 98 -14.19 30.16 16.83
C THR A 98 -14.52 30.03 18.32
N LEU A 99 -14.03 28.97 18.97
CA LEU A 99 -14.28 28.76 20.40
C LEU A 99 -13.61 29.83 21.29
N LEU A 100 -12.42 30.31 20.91
CA LEU A 100 -11.72 31.37 21.63
C LEU A 100 -12.34 32.76 21.43
N ALA A 101 -12.93 33.03 20.26
CA ALA A 101 -13.55 34.32 19.92
C ALA A 101 -14.92 34.56 20.51
N GLY A 102 -15.41 33.67 21.36
CA GLY A 102 -16.69 33.80 22.07
C GLY A 102 -17.83 32.93 21.54
N GLY A 103 -17.52 31.99 20.58
CA GLY A 103 -18.47 30.95 20.14
C GLY A 103 -18.78 29.89 21.23
N GLY A 104 -18.51 30.18 22.48
CA GLY A 104 -18.72 29.28 23.61
C GLY A 104 -19.98 29.55 24.44
N GLU A 105 -20.90 30.38 23.95
CA GLU A 105 -22.16 30.64 24.66
C GLU A 105 -23.16 29.50 24.48
N ASP A 106 -23.11 28.78 23.36
CA ASP A 106 -23.93 27.60 23.11
C ASP A 106 -23.15 26.31 23.44
N PRO A 107 -23.56 25.53 24.45
CA PRO A 107 -22.92 24.26 24.79
C PRO A 107 -22.90 23.22 23.66
N GLU A 108 -23.88 23.25 22.75
CA GLU A 108 -23.93 22.35 21.60
C GLU A 108 -22.84 22.70 20.60
N GLU A 109 -22.64 23.98 20.30
CA GLU A 109 -21.57 24.46 19.41
C GLU A 109 -20.19 24.14 19.97
N VAL A 110 -19.98 24.34 21.26
CA VAL A 110 -18.74 23.96 21.97
C VAL A 110 -18.46 22.48 21.83
N MET A 111 -19.46 21.64 22.11
CA MET A 111 -19.31 20.18 22.03
C MET A 111 -19.02 19.73 20.59
N GLN A 112 -19.68 20.33 19.61
CA GLN A 112 -19.44 20.07 18.20
C GLN A 112 -18.00 20.45 17.80
N GLY A 113 -17.54 21.65 18.17
CA GLY A 113 -16.18 22.12 17.89
C GLY A 113 -15.11 21.22 18.48
N LEU A 114 -15.25 20.88 19.78
CA LEU A 114 -14.33 19.96 20.47
C LEU A 114 -14.32 18.57 19.84
N THR A 115 -15.49 18.06 19.45
CA THR A 115 -15.61 16.76 18.76
C THR A 115 -14.88 16.75 17.41
N ILE A 116 -14.99 17.83 16.64
CA ILE A 116 -14.28 17.97 15.37
C ILE A 116 -12.77 18.05 15.62
N ILE A 117 -12.32 18.87 16.58
CA ILE A 117 -10.91 18.98 16.94
C ILE A 117 -10.34 17.60 17.34
N GLN A 118 -11.04 16.88 18.22
CA GLN A 118 -10.62 15.55 18.66
C GLN A 118 -10.52 14.56 17.49
N LYS A 119 -11.51 14.55 16.61
CA LYS A 119 -11.56 13.69 15.42
C LYS A 119 -10.40 13.96 14.47
N GLU A 120 -10.14 15.24 14.16
CA GLU A 120 -9.08 15.62 13.23
C GLU A 120 -7.69 15.44 13.85
N ALA A 121 -7.51 15.66 15.16
CA ALA A 121 -6.27 15.33 15.86
C ALA A 121 -5.97 13.82 15.84
N GLY A 122 -6.97 12.97 16.08
CA GLY A 122 -6.83 11.51 15.98
C GLY A 122 -6.50 11.05 14.54
N ARG A 123 -7.04 11.75 13.53
CA ARG A 123 -6.69 11.49 12.12
C ARG A 123 -5.23 11.85 11.83
N LEU A 124 -4.75 13.00 12.33
CA LEU A 124 -3.35 13.40 12.19
C LEU A 124 -2.39 12.41 12.85
N THR A 125 -2.71 11.95 14.06
CA THR A 125 -1.90 10.95 14.77
C THR A 125 -1.73 9.69 13.92
N ARG A 126 -2.83 9.11 13.42
CA ARG A 126 -2.76 7.93 12.54
C ARG A 126 -1.93 8.17 11.29
N MET A 127 -2.08 9.32 10.64
CA MET A 127 -1.29 9.65 9.45
C MET A 127 0.21 9.75 9.75
N VAL A 128 0.58 10.34 10.89
CA VAL A 128 1.99 10.41 11.32
C VAL A 128 2.54 9.00 11.60
N GLU A 129 1.76 8.14 12.25
CA GLU A 129 2.14 6.74 12.50
C GLU A 129 2.36 5.97 11.20
N GLU A 130 1.45 6.10 10.21
CA GLU A 130 1.62 5.52 8.88
C GLU A 130 2.91 5.99 8.19
N LEU A 131 3.21 7.29 8.27
CA LEU A 131 4.43 7.87 7.70
C LEU A 131 5.70 7.37 8.39
N LEU A 132 5.67 7.22 9.72
CA LEU A 132 6.81 6.69 10.49
C LEU A 132 7.04 5.21 10.19
N ASP A 133 5.98 4.42 10.09
CA ASP A 133 6.08 3.01 9.72
C ASP A 133 6.63 2.87 8.30
N PHE A 134 6.12 3.66 7.37
CA PHE A 134 6.66 3.71 6.01
C PHE A 134 8.16 4.06 5.99
N ALA A 135 8.59 5.07 6.74
CA ALA A 135 10.00 5.46 6.82
C ALA A 135 10.89 4.37 7.45
N ARG A 136 10.36 3.61 8.42
CA ARG A 136 11.06 2.45 9.02
C ARG A 136 11.22 1.31 8.01
N ILE A 137 10.19 1.01 7.23
CA ILE A 137 10.21 0.03 6.15
C ILE A 137 11.25 0.44 5.08
N GLU A 138 11.17 1.66 4.57
CA GLU A 138 12.08 2.18 3.53
C GLU A 138 13.56 2.12 3.94
N SER A 139 13.84 2.40 5.21
CA SER A 139 15.20 2.35 5.74
C SER A 139 15.68 0.96 6.14
N GLY A 140 14.86 -0.09 5.98
CA GLY A 140 15.15 -1.46 6.44
C GLY A 140 15.30 -1.58 7.95
N ARG A 141 14.76 -0.62 8.70
CA ARG A 141 14.86 -0.56 10.17
C ARG A 141 13.65 -1.15 10.89
N MET A 142 12.61 -1.53 10.15
CA MET A 142 11.46 -2.20 10.73
C MET A 142 11.91 -3.57 11.23
N LYS A 143 11.65 -3.84 12.51
CA LYS A 143 11.90 -5.14 13.15
C LYS A 143 10.56 -5.67 13.62
N LEU A 144 10.33 -6.96 13.43
CA LEU A 144 9.15 -7.64 13.92
C LEU A 144 9.44 -8.24 15.30
N GLU A 145 8.50 -8.10 16.21
CA GLU A 145 8.47 -8.79 17.50
C GLU A 145 7.74 -10.11 17.32
N ILE A 146 8.49 -11.16 16.89
CA ILE A 146 7.90 -12.45 16.52
C ILE A 146 7.49 -13.20 17.78
N GLU A 147 6.20 -13.50 17.86
CA GLU A 147 5.57 -14.41 18.83
C GLU A 147 4.60 -15.35 18.11
N THR A 148 4.22 -16.46 18.78
CA THR A 148 3.17 -17.31 18.27
C THR A 148 1.84 -16.86 18.85
N PHE A 149 0.88 -16.55 18.00
CA PHE A 149 -0.44 -16.09 18.41
C PHE A 149 -1.53 -16.58 17.45
N ASP A 150 -2.76 -16.51 17.92
CA ASP A 150 -3.94 -16.82 17.11
C ASP A 150 -4.35 -15.62 16.26
N MET A 151 -4.24 -15.73 14.95
CA MET A 151 -4.55 -14.67 13.97
C MET A 151 -6.04 -14.30 13.98
N SER A 152 -6.94 -15.24 14.34
CA SER A 152 -8.38 -14.97 14.41
C SER A 152 -8.70 -13.89 15.45
N ILE A 153 -7.96 -13.86 16.57
CA ILE A 153 -8.15 -12.85 17.62
C ILE A 153 -7.86 -11.45 17.08
N GLU A 154 -6.74 -11.28 16.38
CA GLU A 154 -6.37 -9.97 15.83
C GLU A 154 -7.32 -9.49 14.73
N LEU A 155 -7.78 -10.43 13.90
CA LEU A 155 -8.79 -10.13 12.88
C LEU A 155 -10.12 -9.75 13.54
N TYR A 156 -10.58 -10.54 14.52
CA TYR A 156 -11.83 -10.26 15.25
C TYR A 156 -11.79 -8.90 15.96
N GLU A 157 -10.67 -8.58 16.62
CA GLU A 157 -10.51 -7.27 17.26
C GLU A 157 -10.56 -6.11 16.25
N ALA A 158 -9.95 -6.27 15.08
CA ALA A 158 -10.04 -5.28 14.01
C ALA A 158 -11.48 -5.13 13.49
N VAL A 159 -12.18 -6.25 13.29
CA VAL A 159 -13.60 -6.30 12.89
C VAL A 159 -14.47 -5.59 13.91
N TYR A 160 -14.31 -5.90 15.20
CA TYR A 160 -15.08 -5.29 16.29
C TYR A 160 -14.90 -3.76 16.35
N MET A 161 -13.68 -3.27 16.12
CA MET A 161 -13.40 -1.83 16.08
C MET A 161 -14.16 -1.12 14.93
N TYR A 162 -14.32 -1.79 13.79
CA TYR A 162 -15.00 -1.23 12.62
C TYR A 162 -16.51 -1.44 12.62
N GLU A 163 -17.04 -2.42 13.35
CA GLU A 163 -18.46 -2.79 13.36
C GLU A 163 -19.38 -1.59 13.63
N ASN A 164 -19.11 -0.85 14.70
CA ASN A 164 -19.90 0.32 15.06
C ASN A 164 -19.82 1.45 14.03
N LEU A 165 -18.65 1.64 13.40
CA LEU A 165 -18.46 2.65 12.37
C LEU A 165 -19.23 2.28 11.10
N LEU A 166 -19.14 1.05 10.67
CA LEU A 166 -19.80 0.51 9.49
C LEU A 166 -21.31 0.50 9.66
N LYS A 167 -21.81 0.09 10.84
CA LYS A 167 -23.24 0.11 11.17
C LYS A 167 -23.84 1.52 11.10
N LYS A 168 -23.13 2.54 11.62
CA LYS A 168 -23.54 3.95 11.49
C LYS A 168 -23.58 4.43 10.04
N SER A 169 -22.73 3.86 9.18
CA SER A 169 -22.67 4.17 7.74
C SER A 169 -23.64 3.32 6.91
N GLY A 170 -24.45 2.45 7.54
CA GLY A 170 -25.39 1.55 6.86
C GLY A 170 -24.71 0.41 6.07
N ILE A 171 -23.47 0.09 6.42
CA ILE A 171 -22.70 -1.01 5.81
C ILE A 171 -22.83 -2.24 6.71
N ARG A 172 -23.30 -3.36 6.13
CA ARG A 172 -23.40 -4.65 6.81
C ARG A 172 -22.05 -5.37 6.73
N LEU A 173 -21.59 -5.85 7.87
CA LEU A 173 -20.38 -6.65 7.99
C LEU A 173 -20.78 -8.10 8.28
N LEU A 174 -20.27 -9.03 7.47
CA LEU A 174 -20.42 -10.46 7.65
C LEU A 174 -19.04 -11.05 7.93
N TYR A 175 -18.95 -11.81 9.01
CA TYR A 175 -17.71 -12.50 9.40
C TYR A 175 -17.97 -13.99 9.46
N ASP A 176 -17.19 -14.78 8.75
CA ASP A 176 -17.25 -16.23 8.70
C ASP A 176 -15.87 -16.83 9.00
N GLU A 177 -15.85 -17.83 9.90
CA GLU A 177 -14.64 -18.59 10.23
C GLU A 177 -14.98 -20.04 10.53
N ASP A 178 -14.06 -20.93 10.24
CA ASP A 178 -14.17 -22.32 10.67
C ASP A 178 -13.82 -22.44 12.15
N VAL A 179 -14.83 -22.58 12.99
CA VAL A 179 -14.73 -22.59 14.47
C VAL A 179 -13.88 -23.75 15.00
N ASP A 180 -13.74 -24.83 14.22
CA ASP A 180 -12.96 -26.02 14.59
C ASP A 180 -11.48 -25.92 14.15
N ALA A 181 -11.14 -24.92 13.33
CA ALA A 181 -9.77 -24.68 12.89
C ALA A 181 -8.97 -23.91 13.94
N ASN A 182 -7.65 -24.10 13.94
CA ASN A 182 -6.72 -23.25 14.67
C ASN A 182 -5.99 -22.31 13.69
N TYR A 183 -5.78 -21.07 14.12
CA TYR A 183 -5.24 -19.99 13.28
C TYR A 183 -3.91 -19.46 13.80
N TYR A 184 -3.09 -20.33 14.43
CA TYR A 184 -1.79 -19.92 14.98
C TYR A 184 -0.79 -19.63 13.87
N ILE A 185 -0.15 -18.44 13.96
CA ILE A 185 0.96 -18.00 13.13
C ILE A 185 2.14 -17.57 14.00
N ASN A 186 3.34 -17.51 13.41
CA ASN A 186 4.51 -16.89 14.02
C ASN A 186 4.65 -15.49 13.39
N GLY A 187 4.51 -14.45 14.20
CA GLY A 187 4.55 -13.09 13.70
C GLY A 187 4.46 -12.03 14.78
N ASP A 188 4.41 -10.79 14.36
CA ASP A 188 4.17 -9.63 15.21
C ASP A 188 2.66 -9.35 15.24
N ARG A 189 2.05 -9.61 16.40
CA ARG A 189 0.62 -9.43 16.65
C ARG A 189 0.13 -8.02 16.31
N HIS A 190 0.87 -7.00 16.75
CA HIS A 190 0.47 -5.61 16.54
C HIS A 190 0.52 -5.22 15.06
N ARG A 191 1.52 -5.71 14.33
CA ARG A 191 1.64 -5.47 12.90
C ARG A 191 0.57 -6.22 12.11
N MET A 192 0.24 -7.44 12.51
CA MET A 192 -0.85 -8.18 11.86
C MET A 192 -2.21 -7.51 12.07
N LYS A 193 -2.48 -7.00 13.27
CA LYS A 193 -3.67 -6.18 13.52
C LYS A 193 -3.70 -4.91 12.65
N GLN A 194 -2.56 -4.24 12.48
CA GLN A 194 -2.42 -3.09 11.58
C GLN A 194 -2.76 -3.45 10.13
N VAL A 195 -2.33 -4.63 9.64
CA VAL A 195 -2.70 -5.16 8.32
C VAL A 195 -4.23 -5.21 8.17
N PHE A 196 -4.92 -5.84 9.13
CA PHE A 196 -6.39 -5.97 9.06
C PHE A 196 -7.09 -4.61 9.15
N LEU A 197 -6.65 -3.71 10.02
CA LEU A 197 -7.20 -2.37 10.12
C LEU A 197 -7.06 -1.60 8.81
N ASN A 198 -5.92 -1.69 8.14
CA ASN A 198 -5.70 -1.04 6.84
C ASN A 198 -6.62 -1.61 5.74
N ILE A 199 -6.80 -2.93 5.71
CA ILE A 199 -7.67 -3.59 4.73
C ILE A 199 -9.13 -3.20 4.97
N LEU A 200 -9.59 -3.23 6.23
CA LEU A 200 -10.95 -2.84 6.62
C LEU A 200 -11.23 -1.35 6.36
N ASP A 201 -10.24 -0.48 6.61
CA ASP A 201 -10.36 0.96 6.29
C ASP A 201 -10.55 1.18 4.78
N ASN A 202 -9.79 0.46 3.95
CA ASN A 202 -9.96 0.49 2.50
C ASN A 202 -11.34 -0.03 2.07
N ALA A 203 -11.78 -1.18 2.59
CA ALA A 203 -13.09 -1.72 2.31
C ALA A 203 -14.21 -0.77 2.72
N ALA A 204 -14.09 -0.11 3.88
CA ALA A 204 -15.05 0.91 4.34
C ALA A 204 -15.08 2.15 3.45
N LYS A 205 -13.93 2.62 2.99
CA LYS A 205 -13.80 3.81 2.14
C LYS A 205 -14.30 3.60 0.72
N TYR A 206 -13.93 2.49 0.11
CA TYR A 206 -14.15 2.24 -1.31
C TYR A 206 -15.35 1.33 -1.58
N GLY A 207 -15.76 0.54 -0.58
CA GLY A 207 -16.89 -0.39 -0.63
C GLY A 207 -18.24 0.20 -0.22
N GLY A 208 -18.29 1.47 0.21
CA GLY A 208 -19.47 2.10 0.81
C GLY A 208 -20.76 2.02 0.00
N ASP A 209 -20.66 2.08 -1.32
CA ASP A 209 -21.81 1.98 -2.22
C ASP A 209 -22.42 0.57 -2.25
N GLY A 210 -21.62 -0.48 -2.00
CA GLY A 210 -22.06 -1.87 -1.96
C GLY A 210 -22.77 -2.27 -0.67
N LYS A 211 -22.68 -1.44 0.38
CA LYS A 211 -23.34 -1.60 1.69
C LYS A 211 -23.10 -2.95 2.38
N GLN A 212 -22.07 -3.67 1.98
CA GLN A 212 -21.69 -4.95 2.58
C GLN A 212 -20.18 -5.15 2.49
N ILE A 213 -19.61 -5.74 3.54
CA ILE A 213 -18.23 -6.23 3.59
C ILE A 213 -18.30 -7.65 4.14
N ASP A 214 -17.73 -8.60 3.39
CA ASP A 214 -17.62 -10.00 3.80
C ASP A 214 -16.18 -10.28 4.21
N ILE A 215 -16.01 -10.96 5.33
CA ILE A 215 -14.72 -11.36 5.87
C ILE A 215 -14.76 -12.87 6.09
N ASP A 216 -13.80 -13.57 5.51
CA ASP A 216 -13.68 -15.02 5.59
C ASP A 216 -12.29 -15.38 6.12
N LEU A 217 -12.23 -16.23 7.13
CA LEU A 217 -11.00 -16.75 7.70
C LEU A 217 -11.02 -18.27 7.64
N LYS A 218 -10.05 -18.85 6.95
CA LYS A 218 -9.98 -20.30 6.77
C LYS A 218 -8.55 -20.81 6.79
N ARG A 219 -8.43 -22.10 7.08
CA ARG A 219 -7.18 -22.83 6.92
C ARG A 219 -7.15 -23.53 5.57
N ASP A 220 -6.08 -23.30 4.80
CA ASP A 220 -5.84 -23.97 3.53
C ASP A 220 -4.48 -24.67 3.56
N GLY A 221 -4.50 -25.98 3.79
CA GLY A 221 -3.29 -26.78 3.93
C GLY A 221 -2.39 -26.30 5.07
N GLY A 222 -1.19 -25.84 4.73
CA GLY A 222 -0.21 -25.29 5.69
C GLY A 222 -0.32 -23.77 5.88
N ASN A 223 -1.35 -23.14 5.33
CA ASN A 223 -1.53 -21.69 5.37
C ASN A 223 -2.84 -21.31 6.07
N ILE A 224 -2.88 -20.09 6.56
CA ILE A 224 -4.07 -19.42 7.06
C ILE A 224 -4.40 -18.31 6.06
N VAL A 225 -5.64 -18.28 5.59
CA VAL A 225 -6.11 -17.35 4.55
C VAL A 225 -7.22 -16.50 5.14
N ALA A 226 -6.98 -15.19 5.22
CA ALA A 226 -7.99 -14.19 5.56
C ALA A 226 -8.35 -13.40 4.31
N SER A 227 -9.62 -13.31 3.97
CA SER A 227 -10.11 -12.51 2.85
C SER A 227 -11.11 -11.47 3.31
N VAL A 228 -11.00 -10.27 2.77
CA VAL A 228 -11.94 -9.16 2.98
C VAL A 228 -12.45 -8.73 1.63
N ARG A 229 -13.75 -8.84 1.43
CA ARG A 229 -14.44 -8.48 0.18
C ARG A 229 -15.39 -7.32 0.41
N ASP A 230 -15.21 -6.26 -0.36
CA ASP A 230 -16.19 -5.19 -0.52
C ASP A 230 -16.96 -5.35 -1.84
N TYR A 231 -18.10 -4.69 -1.93
CA TYR A 231 -18.96 -4.66 -3.11
C TYR A 231 -19.08 -3.24 -3.68
N GLY A 232 -17.98 -2.48 -3.61
CA GLY A 232 -17.90 -1.11 -4.06
C GLY A 232 -17.64 -0.94 -5.55
N GLN A 233 -17.01 0.20 -5.88
CA GLN A 233 -16.75 0.57 -7.27
C GLN A 233 -15.76 -0.34 -8.00
N GLY A 234 -14.93 -1.10 -7.25
CA GLY A 234 -13.84 -1.90 -7.81
C GLY A 234 -12.68 -1.07 -8.34
N ILE A 235 -11.66 -1.76 -8.86
CA ILE A 235 -10.41 -1.19 -9.37
C ILE A 235 -10.30 -1.56 -10.85
N PRO A 236 -9.99 -0.60 -11.74
CA PRO A 236 -9.71 -0.90 -13.15
C PRO A 236 -8.55 -1.88 -13.32
N GLU A 237 -8.66 -2.82 -14.26
CA GLU A 237 -7.63 -3.84 -14.53
C GLU A 237 -6.25 -3.21 -14.79
N ALA A 238 -6.22 -2.08 -15.49
CA ALA A 238 -4.99 -1.33 -15.77
C ALA A 238 -4.32 -0.75 -14.51
N GLU A 239 -5.05 -0.58 -13.40
CA GLU A 239 -4.56 -0.04 -12.13
C GLU A 239 -4.12 -1.14 -11.16
N LEU A 240 -4.67 -2.35 -11.27
CA LEU A 240 -4.41 -3.47 -10.35
C LEU A 240 -2.91 -3.77 -10.12
N PRO A 241 -2.03 -3.78 -11.14
CA PRO A 241 -0.61 -4.03 -10.93
C PRO A 241 0.08 -3.01 -10.04
N PHE A 242 -0.49 -1.80 -9.93
CA PHE A 242 0.13 -0.66 -9.28
C PHE A 242 -0.44 -0.35 -7.89
N VAL A 243 -1.59 -0.93 -7.50
CA VAL A 243 -2.28 -0.57 -6.25
C VAL A 243 -1.49 -0.91 -4.98
N LYS A 244 -0.53 -1.82 -5.08
CA LYS A 244 0.42 -2.17 -4.02
C LYS A 244 1.71 -1.34 -4.07
N GLU A 245 1.92 -0.57 -5.14
CA GLU A 245 3.09 0.29 -5.26
C GLU A 245 3.00 1.47 -4.27
N LYS A 246 4.15 1.84 -3.75
CA LYS A 246 4.32 2.97 -2.83
C LYS A 246 3.88 4.26 -3.51
N PHE A 247 3.10 5.06 -2.78
CA PHE A 247 2.61 6.37 -3.24
C PHE A 247 1.57 6.33 -4.35
N TYR A 248 1.18 5.13 -4.80
CA TYR A 248 0.18 5.01 -5.84
C TYR A 248 -1.21 5.39 -5.30
N LYS A 249 -1.87 6.25 -6.03
CA LYS A 249 -3.28 6.60 -5.84
C LYS A 249 -3.99 6.31 -7.15
N GLY A 250 -4.92 5.39 -7.14
CA GLY A 250 -5.77 5.15 -8.28
C GLY A 250 -6.61 6.37 -8.66
N SER A 251 -7.41 6.23 -9.69
CA SER A 251 -8.32 7.28 -10.22
C SER A 251 -9.44 7.67 -9.24
N SER A 252 -9.56 6.98 -8.10
CA SER A 252 -10.55 7.27 -7.07
C SER A 252 -10.35 8.64 -6.44
N LYS A 253 -11.46 9.40 -6.28
CA LYS A 253 -11.48 10.70 -5.60
C LYS A 253 -11.41 10.59 -4.06
N GLN A 254 -11.36 9.40 -3.52
CA GLN A 254 -11.31 9.17 -2.07
C GLN A 254 -9.96 9.63 -1.49
N ARG A 255 -10.02 10.25 -0.31
CA ARG A 255 -8.83 10.73 0.41
C ARG A 255 -8.02 9.57 1.00
N GLY A 256 -6.72 9.61 0.87
CA GLY A 256 -5.82 8.62 1.46
C GLY A 256 -4.34 8.94 1.22
N SER A 257 -3.45 8.38 2.03
CA SER A 257 -2.00 8.59 1.92
C SER A 257 -1.38 7.91 0.69
N GLY A 258 -1.99 6.81 0.19
CA GLY A 258 -1.39 5.93 -0.82
C GLY A 258 -0.26 5.06 -0.27
N ILE A 259 -0.14 4.96 1.06
CA ILE A 259 0.90 4.17 1.74
C ILE A 259 0.29 2.89 2.34
N GLY A 260 -0.96 2.92 2.79
CA GLY A 260 -1.54 1.86 3.63
C GLY A 260 -1.38 0.47 3.00
N LEU A 261 -1.70 0.33 1.71
CA LEU A 261 -1.62 -0.97 1.04
C LEU A 261 -0.16 -1.43 0.80
N ALA A 262 0.75 -0.49 0.51
CA ALA A 262 2.17 -0.79 0.39
C ALA A 262 2.79 -1.22 1.74
N VAL A 263 2.42 -0.57 2.84
CA VAL A 263 2.81 -0.97 4.20
C VAL A 263 2.22 -2.35 4.54
N THR A 264 0.97 -2.62 4.17
CA THR A 264 0.33 -3.92 4.35
C THR A 264 1.07 -5.04 3.60
N GLU A 265 1.41 -4.83 2.34
CA GLU A 265 2.21 -5.79 1.53
C GLU A 265 3.55 -6.09 2.18
N GLU A 266 4.27 -5.04 2.63
CA GLU A 266 5.58 -5.21 3.24
C GLU A 266 5.50 -5.94 4.58
N ILE A 267 4.54 -5.59 5.45
CA ILE A 267 4.33 -6.29 6.72
C ILE A 267 4.03 -7.77 6.46
N VAL A 268 3.10 -8.09 5.56
CA VAL A 268 2.75 -9.47 5.22
C VAL A 268 3.96 -10.22 4.65
N SER A 269 4.72 -9.60 3.74
CA SER A 269 5.95 -10.17 3.16
C SER A 269 7.02 -10.43 4.22
N MET A 270 7.24 -9.51 5.16
CA MET A 270 8.17 -9.69 6.27
C MET A 270 7.82 -10.88 7.19
N HIS A 271 6.53 -11.26 7.23
CA HIS A 271 6.03 -12.44 7.93
C HIS A 271 6.08 -13.73 7.09
N GLY A 272 6.60 -13.65 5.85
CA GLY A 272 6.64 -14.79 4.93
C GLY A 272 5.29 -15.14 4.30
N GLY A 273 4.31 -14.23 4.37
CA GLY A 273 2.99 -14.35 3.74
C GLY A 273 2.91 -13.69 2.37
N THR A 274 1.70 -13.70 1.79
CA THR A 274 1.38 -12.99 0.54
C THR A 274 0.09 -12.18 0.67
N LEU A 275 0.04 -11.05 -0.02
CA LEU A 275 -1.14 -10.20 -0.15
C LEU A 275 -1.60 -10.20 -1.61
N ASP A 276 -2.81 -10.70 -1.86
CA ASP A 276 -3.40 -10.75 -3.19
C ASP A 276 -4.63 -9.85 -3.28
N ILE A 277 -4.82 -9.22 -4.45
CA ILE A 277 -5.93 -8.31 -4.69
C ILE A 277 -6.60 -8.71 -5.99
N ALA A 278 -7.88 -9.05 -5.88
CA ALA A 278 -8.75 -9.32 -7.03
C ALA A 278 -9.86 -8.26 -7.06
N SER A 279 -10.06 -7.61 -8.19
CA SER A 279 -11.07 -6.57 -8.31
C SER A 279 -11.64 -6.50 -9.73
N GLU A 280 -12.90 -6.13 -9.82
CA GLU A 280 -13.58 -5.87 -11.09
C GLU A 280 -14.46 -4.62 -10.91
N VAL A 281 -14.40 -3.71 -11.88
CA VAL A 281 -15.15 -2.46 -11.83
C VAL A 281 -16.65 -2.76 -11.72
N GLY A 282 -17.30 -2.16 -10.70
CA GLY A 282 -18.71 -2.34 -10.40
C GLY A 282 -19.07 -3.61 -9.63
N LYS A 283 -18.09 -4.49 -9.33
CA LYS A 283 -18.31 -5.72 -8.54
C LYS A 283 -17.58 -5.71 -7.18
N GLY A 284 -16.72 -4.72 -6.94
CA GLY A 284 -15.97 -4.55 -5.71
C GLY A 284 -14.57 -5.15 -5.75
N THR A 285 -13.95 -5.24 -4.58
CA THR A 285 -12.56 -5.69 -4.40
C THR A 285 -12.50 -6.77 -3.33
N THR A 286 -11.67 -7.78 -3.56
CA THR A 286 -11.30 -8.79 -2.57
C THR A 286 -9.82 -8.67 -2.29
N VAL A 287 -9.47 -8.47 -1.04
CA VAL A 287 -8.09 -8.47 -0.55
C VAL A 287 -7.88 -9.74 0.25
N THR A 288 -6.88 -10.54 -0.12
CA THR A 288 -6.58 -11.83 0.51
C THR A 288 -5.18 -11.79 1.11
N VAL A 289 -5.09 -12.10 2.40
CA VAL A 289 -3.85 -12.27 3.15
C VAL A 289 -3.64 -13.77 3.38
N THR A 290 -2.53 -14.30 2.91
CA THR A 290 -2.14 -15.70 3.14
C THR A 290 -0.92 -15.75 4.02
N MET A 291 -1.00 -16.42 5.16
CA MET A 291 0.07 -16.53 6.15
C MET A 291 0.44 -17.99 6.38
N PRO A 292 1.75 -18.33 6.52
CA PRO A 292 2.14 -19.68 6.91
C PRO A 292 1.66 -19.97 8.33
N SER A 293 0.99 -21.13 8.52
CA SER A 293 0.56 -21.55 9.86
C SER A 293 1.74 -21.97 10.72
N ALA A 294 1.70 -21.64 12.01
CA ALA A 294 2.67 -22.18 12.97
C ALA A 294 2.55 -23.72 13.05
N LYS A 295 3.69 -24.41 13.21
CA LYS A 295 3.73 -25.87 13.39
C LYS A 295 3.19 -26.19 14.77
N SER A 296 1.99 -26.76 14.78
CA SER A 296 1.15 -27.33 15.86
C SER A 296 1.36 -26.88 17.34
N GLU A 297 0.22 -26.84 18.05
CA GLU A 297 0.06 -26.52 19.48
C GLU A 297 0.98 -27.26 20.45
N GLU A 298 1.46 -28.48 20.11
CA GLU A 298 2.36 -29.27 20.94
C GLU A 298 3.74 -28.61 21.15
N ALA A 299 4.16 -27.77 20.23
CA ALA A 299 5.41 -27.02 20.35
C ALA A 299 5.33 -25.82 21.32
N LEU A 300 4.13 -25.39 21.69
CA LEU A 300 3.89 -24.15 22.45
C LEU A 300 3.69 -24.35 23.94
N GLY A 301 3.49 -25.60 24.41
CA GLY A 301 3.24 -25.88 25.83
C GLY A 301 1.94 -25.21 26.36
N ILE A 302 1.06 -24.78 25.47
CA ILE A 302 -0.22 -24.16 25.82
C ILE A 302 -1.25 -25.29 26.03
N THR A 303 -1.14 -25.98 27.15
CA THR A 303 -2.21 -26.80 27.72
C THR A 303 -3.06 -25.92 28.65
N GLY A 304 -3.81 -25.01 28.07
CA GLY A 304 -4.78 -24.20 28.80
C GLY A 304 -6.02 -24.03 27.94
N ALA A 305 -7.12 -24.70 28.36
CA ALA A 305 -8.41 -24.54 27.71
C ALA A 305 -8.77 -23.05 27.62
N ILE A 306 -8.79 -22.54 26.40
CA ILE A 306 -9.34 -21.21 26.11
C ILE A 306 -10.83 -21.28 26.47
N PRO A 307 -11.39 -20.33 27.25
CA PRO A 307 -12.81 -20.29 27.47
C PRO A 307 -13.50 -20.12 26.11
N LYS A 308 -14.29 -21.12 25.71
CA LYS A 308 -15.14 -21.01 24.52
C LYS A 308 -15.94 -19.71 24.65
N ALA A 309 -15.80 -18.82 23.66
CA ALA A 309 -16.68 -17.67 23.53
C ALA A 309 -18.11 -18.20 23.56
N SER A 310 -18.89 -17.69 24.51
CA SER A 310 -20.27 -18.11 24.69
C SER A 310 -21.05 -17.84 23.42
N GLU A 311 -21.71 -18.87 22.92
CA GLU A 311 -22.75 -18.79 21.89
C GLU A 311 -23.80 -17.76 22.31
N THR A 312 -23.69 -16.55 21.78
CA THR A 312 -24.83 -15.65 21.67
C THR A 312 -25.15 -15.52 20.20
N PRO A 313 -26.18 -16.24 19.70
CA PRO A 313 -26.67 -15.97 18.37
C PRO A 313 -27.22 -14.55 18.36
N PHE A 314 -26.87 -13.78 17.33
CA PHE A 314 -27.47 -12.48 17.07
C PHE A 314 -28.98 -12.66 16.88
N THR A 315 -29.74 -12.57 17.94
CA THR A 315 -31.21 -12.58 17.87
C THR A 315 -31.67 -11.20 17.39
N GLU A 316 -32.40 -11.23 16.29
CA GLU A 316 -33.25 -10.12 15.83
C GLU A 316 -34.10 -9.63 17.01
N GLY A 317 -33.88 -8.35 17.40
CA GLY A 317 -34.74 -7.67 18.34
C GLY A 317 -36.06 -7.38 17.66
N GLU A 318 -37.09 -8.15 18.01
CA GLU A 318 -38.48 -7.83 17.73
C GLU A 318 -38.84 -6.50 18.40
N HIS A 319 -39.35 -5.58 17.57
CA HIS A 319 -40.04 -4.39 18.02
C HIS A 319 -41.41 -4.76 18.58
N SER A 320 -41.67 -4.33 19.80
CA SER A 320 -43.03 -4.00 20.29
C SER A 320 -43.01 -2.61 20.89
#